data_90aab918a350e8314f60c011f602fbb0
#
_entry.id   90aab918a350e8314f60c011f602fbb0
#
_cell.length_a   1.000
_cell.length_b   1.000
_cell.length_c   1.000
_cell.angle_alpha   90.00
_cell.angle_beta   90.00
_cell.angle_gamma   90.00
#
_symmetry.space_group_name_H-M   'P 1'
#
loop_
_entity.id
_entity.type
_entity.pdbx_description
1 polymer ?
#
loop_
_entity_poly.entity_id
_entity_poly.type
_entity_poly.pdbx_seq_one_letter_code
_entity_poly.pdbx_strand_id
1 'polypeptide(L)'
;ADMSETVSRDDSSHPVETSSEPPEESSALPKEEEIIDSIVVLGKGSDVRAMEVFYYSEKACLTFAERINSFAAKVKGVNVYSMVIPKQCAYYIKDSKKYGSLWDQSMKADTTIKNALNGVTYVDAYHALERHTSEEIYARTDHHWTGLGAFYAAEEFAKTAGVPFASLNQYELKRREGYVGTMYNFTNRNPKLLNNPEDFITLVPNVNHMADYYDKDYKFVTEHDIFWYISDQMKSGWYSTFLGNDDYMVRIKSPVCKNGRKLMIIK
;
A
#
# COMPACT_ATOMS: atom_id res chain seq x y z
N ALA A 1 -3.57 -75.68 -1.98
CA ALA A 1 -4.95 -75.63 -2.47
C ALA A 1 -5.16 -74.19 -2.98
N ASP A 2 -4.87 -73.81 -4.19
CA ASP A 2 -5.42 -74.12 -5.52
C ASP A 2 -6.89 -73.67 -5.69
N MET A 3 -7.01 -73.03 -6.81
CA MET A 3 -8.14 -72.65 -7.68
C MET A 3 -8.33 -71.16 -7.78
N SER A 4 -7.76 -70.38 -8.75
CA SER A 4 -8.13 -70.19 -10.19
C SER A 4 -9.64 -70.09 -10.43
N GLU A 5 -10.03 -68.85 -10.85
CA GLU A 5 -10.99 -68.70 -11.96
C GLU A 5 -10.91 -67.31 -12.58
N THR A 6 -10.72 -67.35 -13.86
CA THR A 6 -10.73 -66.33 -14.89
C THR A 6 -12.17 -65.93 -15.24
N VAL A 7 -12.30 -64.74 -15.87
CA VAL A 7 -13.25 -64.32 -16.94
C VAL A 7 -13.69 -62.86 -16.66
N SER A 8 -13.75 -61.89 -17.51
CA SER A 8 -13.67 -61.63 -18.93
C SER A 8 -13.50 -60.12 -19.12
N ARG A 9 -12.82 -59.73 -20.14
CA ARG A 9 -12.82 -58.35 -20.68
C ARG A 9 -14.20 -58.02 -21.22
N ASP A 10 -14.67 -56.80 -20.92
CA ASP A 10 -15.56 -56.08 -21.84
C ASP A 10 -15.01 -54.69 -22.09
N ASP A 11 -14.75 -54.48 -23.36
CA ASP A 11 -14.16 -53.30 -23.95
C ASP A 11 -15.32 -52.43 -24.45
N SER A 12 -15.56 -51.27 -23.81
CA SER A 12 -16.37 -50.24 -24.42
C SER A 12 -15.78 -48.86 -24.12
N SER A 13 -14.88 -48.50 -25.00
CA SER A 13 -14.37 -47.13 -25.17
C SER A 13 -15.49 -46.17 -25.52
N HIS A 14 -15.78 -45.22 -24.61
CA HIS A 14 -16.42 -43.97 -24.98
C HIS A 14 -15.44 -42.82 -24.71
N PRO A 15 -15.23 -41.89 -25.69
CA PRO A 15 -14.40 -40.72 -25.47
C PRO A 15 -15.13 -39.74 -24.58
N VAL A 16 -14.55 -39.42 -23.44
CA VAL A 16 -14.97 -38.28 -22.63
C VAL A 16 -14.48 -37.00 -23.34
N GLU A 17 -15.39 -36.31 -23.99
CA GLU A 17 -15.16 -34.92 -24.43
C GLU A 17 -14.98 -34.03 -23.19
N THR A 18 -13.75 -33.67 -22.92
CA THR A 18 -13.45 -32.56 -22.01
C THR A 18 -13.72 -31.25 -22.75
N SER A 19 -14.94 -30.73 -22.62
CA SER A 19 -15.22 -29.35 -22.96
C SER A 19 -14.54 -28.45 -21.91
N SER A 20 -13.37 -27.96 -22.22
CA SER A 20 -12.77 -26.84 -21.52
C SER A 20 -13.47 -25.57 -21.98
N GLU A 21 -14.52 -25.17 -21.29
CA GLU A 21 -15.01 -23.80 -21.38
C GLU A 21 -13.93 -22.87 -20.82
N PRO A 22 -13.58 -21.79 -21.56
CA PRO A 22 -12.71 -20.76 -21.02
C PRO A 22 -13.40 -20.12 -19.81
N PRO A 23 -12.66 -19.67 -18.78
CA PRO A 23 -13.26 -19.00 -17.65
C PRO A 23 -14.05 -17.80 -18.15
N GLU A 24 -15.34 -17.73 -17.79
CA GLU A 24 -16.18 -16.57 -18.05
C GLU A 24 -15.47 -15.34 -17.52
N GLU A 25 -15.05 -14.45 -18.43
CA GLU A 25 -14.75 -13.08 -18.09
C GLU A 25 -16.00 -12.50 -17.43
N SER A 26 -15.96 -12.36 -16.12
CA SER A 26 -16.98 -11.65 -15.37
C SER A 26 -17.13 -10.26 -15.99
N SER A 27 -18.17 -10.10 -16.80
CA SER A 27 -18.61 -8.81 -17.30
C SER A 27 -19.16 -7.99 -16.14
N ALA A 28 -18.26 -7.50 -15.28
CA ALA A 28 -18.61 -6.56 -14.25
C ALA A 28 -19.16 -5.31 -14.94
N LEU A 29 -20.44 -5.02 -14.68
CA LEU A 29 -21.09 -3.77 -15.10
C LEU A 29 -20.15 -2.60 -14.81
N PRO A 30 -20.04 -1.61 -15.72
CA PRO A 30 -19.16 -0.47 -15.51
C PRO A 30 -19.50 0.18 -14.17
N LYS A 31 -18.52 0.24 -13.27
CA LYS A 31 -18.66 0.87 -11.95
C LYS A 31 -19.07 2.32 -12.20
N GLU A 32 -20.09 2.77 -11.48
CA GLU A 32 -20.56 4.16 -11.58
C GLU A 32 -19.42 5.08 -11.14
N GLU A 33 -18.89 5.86 -12.07
CA GLU A 33 -17.78 6.80 -11.87
C GLU A 33 -18.34 8.21 -11.68
N GLU A 34 -18.05 8.81 -10.52
CA GLU A 34 -18.32 10.22 -10.24
C GLU A 34 -16.98 10.94 -10.10
N ILE A 35 -16.83 12.09 -10.75
CA ILE A 35 -15.59 12.87 -10.73
C ILE A 35 -15.84 14.20 -10.06
N ILE A 36 -15.10 14.46 -8.98
CA ILE A 36 -15.14 15.70 -8.23
C ILE A 36 -13.72 16.25 -8.21
N ASP A 37 -13.49 17.35 -8.91
CA ASP A 37 -12.15 17.91 -9.16
C ASP A 37 -11.21 16.86 -9.78
N SER A 38 -10.15 16.48 -9.12
CA SER A 38 -9.23 15.41 -9.57
C SER A 38 -9.37 14.14 -8.72
N ILE A 39 -10.57 13.90 -8.17
CA ILE A 39 -10.89 12.71 -7.39
C ILE A 39 -11.96 11.91 -8.11
N VAL A 40 -11.72 10.62 -8.23
CA VAL A 40 -12.68 9.65 -8.77
C VAL A 40 -13.32 8.91 -7.62
N VAL A 41 -14.66 8.98 -7.54
CA VAL A 41 -15.46 8.19 -6.59
C VAL A 41 -16.09 7.04 -7.36
N LEU A 42 -15.76 5.81 -6.97
CA LEU A 42 -16.25 4.58 -7.59
C LEU A 42 -17.01 3.71 -6.61
N GLY A 43 -17.94 2.91 -7.15
CA GLY A 43 -18.63 1.86 -6.41
C GLY A 43 -19.91 2.33 -5.74
N LYS A 44 -20.55 1.38 -5.03
CA LYS A 44 -21.81 1.58 -4.28
C LYS A 44 -21.72 0.86 -2.94
N GLY A 45 -22.45 1.36 -1.93
CA GLY A 45 -22.45 0.74 -0.61
C GLY A 45 -21.06 0.59 -0.03
N SER A 46 -20.76 -0.55 0.56
CA SER A 46 -19.46 -0.86 1.18
C SER A 46 -18.26 -0.82 0.21
N ASP A 47 -18.51 -0.84 -1.10
CA ASP A 47 -17.44 -0.81 -2.11
C ASP A 47 -17.08 0.60 -2.56
N VAL A 48 -17.77 1.62 -2.04
CA VAL A 48 -17.47 3.02 -2.36
C VAL A 48 -16.04 3.36 -1.95
N ARG A 49 -15.31 3.95 -2.91
CA ARG A 49 -13.92 4.39 -2.74
C ARG A 49 -13.71 5.71 -3.46
N ALA A 50 -13.01 6.64 -2.82
CA ALA A 50 -12.59 7.90 -3.43
C ALA A 50 -11.07 7.93 -3.59
N MET A 51 -10.60 8.26 -4.79
CA MET A 51 -9.19 8.15 -5.15
C MET A 51 -8.72 9.38 -5.91
N GLU A 52 -7.61 9.96 -5.48
CA GLU A 52 -6.93 11.00 -6.25
C GLU A 52 -6.33 10.42 -7.52
N VAL A 53 -6.47 11.16 -8.62
CA VAL A 53 -5.85 10.83 -9.90
C VAL A 53 -4.34 11.08 -9.85
N PHE A 54 -3.60 10.23 -10.51
CA PHE A 54 -2.18 10.41 -10.78
C PHE A 54 -1.95 10.75 -12.25
N TYR A 55 -1.13 11.77 -12.51
CA TYR A 55 -0.71 12.14 -13.86
C TYR A 55 0.79 11.88 -14.04
N TYR A 56 1.11 11.08 -15.04
CA TYR A 56 2.48 10.85 -15.43
C TYR A 56 3.13 12.12 -15.97
N SER A 57 4.33 12.39 -15.49
CA SER A 57 5.21 13.42 -16.03
C SER A 57 6.65 12.91 -16.07
N GLU A 58 7.14 12.62 -17.26
CA GLU A 58 8.53 12.16 -17.45
C GLU A 58 9.54 13.10 -16.79
N LYS A 59 9.38 14.41 -17.04
CA LYS A 59 10.25 15.44 -16.44
C LYS A 59 10.26 15.37 -14.91
N ALA A 60 9.11 15.20 -14.29
CA ALA A 60 9.02 15.09 -12.82
C ALA A 60 9.71 13.81 -12.32
N CYS A 61 9.50 12.68 -12.99
CA CYS A 61 10.15 11.41 -12.66
C CYS A 61 11.67 11.48 -12.78
N LEU A 62 12.18 12.04 -13.87
CA LEU A 62 13.62 12.21 -14.09
C LEU A 62 14.24 13.18 -13.07
N THR A 63 13.55 14.30 -12.77
CA THR A 63 14.01 15.26 -11.75
C THR A 63 14.05 14.61 -10.36
N PHE A 64 13.09 13.77 -10.03
CA PHE A 64 13.09 13.02 -8.78
C PHE A 64 14.31 12.08 -8.69
N ALA A 65 14.53 11.26 -9.74
CA ALA A 65 15.66 10.34 -9.80
C ALA A 65 17.01 11.09 -9.71
N GLU A 66 17.17 12.20 -10.42
CA GLU A 66 18.38 13.03 -10.38
C GLU A 66 18.69 13.54 -8.97
N ARG A 67 17.67 14.02 -8.25
CA ARG A 67 17.84 14.50 -6.86
C ARG A 67 18.30 13.39 -5.92
N ILE A 68 17.71 12.20 -6.02
CA ILE A 68 18.12 11.05 -5.19
C ILE A 68 19.52 10.57 -5.57
N ASN A 69 19.84 10.48 -6.86
CA ASN A 69 21.18 10.13 -7.34
C ASN A 69 22.23 11.12 -6.81
N SER A 70 21.91 12.42 -6.86
CA SER A 70 22.79 13.50 -6.34
C SER A 70 22.97 13.40 -4.82
N PHE A 71 21.95 12.99 -4.08
CA PHE A 71 22.05 12.72 -2.65
C PHE A 71 22.95 11.49 -2.40
N ALA A 72 22.70 10.39 -3.09
CA ALA A 72 23.48 9.16 -2.94
C ALA A 72 24.99 9.39 -3.21
N ALA A 73 25.32 10.20 -4.20
CA ALA A 73 26.71 10.53 -4.52
C ALA A 73 27.45 11.31 -3.39
N LYS A 74 26.71 12.02 -2.55
CA LYS A 74 27.26 12.84 -1.45
C LYS A 74 27.44 12.06 -0.15
N VAL A 75 26.62 11.01 0.09
CA VAL A 75 26.69 10.23 1.34
C VAL A 75 27.64 9.06 1.16
N LYS A 76 28.57 8.87 2.12
CA LYS A 76 29.56 7.79 2.08
C LYS A 76 29.20 6.71 3.12
N GLY A 77 29.39 5.45 2.76
CA GLY A 77 29.18 4.33 3.67
C GLY A 77 27.71 4.09 4.08
N VAL A 78 26.78 4.62 3.28
CA VAL A 78 25.34 4.47 3.49
C VAL A 78 24.71 3.85 2.23
N ASN A 79 23.90 2.82 2.39
CA ASN A 79 23.08 2.30 1.31
C ASN A 79 21.87 3.22 1.12
N VAL A 80 21.67 3.71 -0.10
CA VAL A 80 20.53 4.57 -0.44
C VAL A 80 19.51 3.76 -1.23
N TYR A 81 18.27 3.83 -0.82
CA TYR A 81 17.14 3.16 -1.45
C TYR A 81 16.11 4.17 -1.94
N SER A 82 15.46 3.88 -3.03
CA SER A 82 14.28 4.61 -3.51
C SER A 82 13.09 3.66 -3.50
N MET A 83 12.06 4.03 -2.76
CA MET A 83 10.79 3.30 -2.68
C MET A 83 9.66 4.26 -3.00
N VAL A 84 9.11 4.16 -4.20
CA VAL A 84 7.97 4.97 -4.65
C VAL A 84 6.69 4.25 -4.33
N ILE A 85 5.81 4.91 -3.58
CA ILE A 85 4.50 4.36 -3.23
C ILE A 85 3.47 4.90 -4.21
N PRO A 86 2.83 4.04 -5.02
CA PRO A 86 1.80 4.47 -5.95
C PRO A 86 0.57 5.01 -5.22
N LYS A 87 -0.16 5.94 -5.85
CA LYS A 87 -1.50 6.28 -5.38
C LYS A 87 -2.44 5.11 -5.60
N GLN A 88 -3.45 4.97 -4.77
CA GLN A 88 -4.43 3.87 -4.84
C GLN A 88 -5.14 3.77 -6.22
N CYS A 89 -5.27 4.87 -6.96
CA CYS A 89 -5.85 4.85 -8.31
C CYS A 89 -5.10 3.93 -9.28
N ALA A 90 -3.81 3.66 -9.05
CA ALA A 90 -3.02 2.72 -9.84
C ALA A 90 -3.61 1.31 -9.83
N TYR A 91 -4.24 0.90 -8.73
CA TYR A 91 -4.73 -0.47 -8.54
C TYR A 91 -6.23 -0.63 -8.74
N TYR A 92 -7.01 0.40 -8.37
CA TYR A 92 -8.46 0.28 -8.30
C TYR A 92 -9.20 0.97 -9.46
N ILE A 93 -8.47 1.74 -10.31
CA ILE A 93 -9.02 2.36 -11.53
C ILE A 93 -8.21 1.87 -12.73
N LYS A 94 -8.63 0.76 -13.34
CA LYS A 94 -7.96 0.26 -14.55
C LYS A 94 -8.19 1.21 -15.72
N ASP A 95 -9.45 1.58 -15.94
CA ASP A 95 -9.87 2.49 -17.01
C ASP A 95 -10.85 3.53 -16.47
N SER A 96 -10.50 4.80 -16.57
CA SER A 96 -11.38 5.92 -16.28
C SER A 96 -11.89 6.51 -17.59
N LYS A 97 -13.19 6.84 -17.65
CA LYS A 97 -13.80 7.49 -18.81
C LYS A 97 -13.14 8.83 -19.15
N LYS A 98 -12.67 9.54 -18.13
CA LYS A 98 -12.04 10.86 -18.27
C LYS A 98 -10.51 10.78 -18.37
N TYR A 99 -9.87 9.88 -17.63
CA TYR A 99 -8.43 9.90 -17.42
C TYR A 99 -7.69 8.75 -18.12
N GLY A 100 -8.41 7.80 -18.73
CA GLY A 100 -7.82 6.61 -19.33
C GLY A 100 -7.22 5.66 -18.30
N SER A 101 -6.23 4.91 -18.69
CA SER A 101 -5.56 3.95 -17.82
C SER A 101 -4.65 4.65 -16.81
N LEU A 102 -5.09 4.72 -15.56
CA LEU A 102 -4.29 5.24 -14.45
C LEU A 102 -3.24 4.24 -13.97
N TRP A 103 -3.50 2.95 -14.21
CA TRP A 103 -2.51 1.89 -14.00
C TRP A 103 -1.29 2.10 -14.91
N ASP A 104 -1.51 2.28 -16.21
CA ASP A 104 -0.41 2.50 -17.18
C ASP A 104 0.40 3.75 -16.86
N GLN A 105 -0.25 4.83 -16.47
CA GLN A 105 0.43 6.07 -16.09
C GLN A 105 1.32 5.87 -14.85
N SER A 106 0.82 5.17 -13.86
CA SER A 106 1.57 4.88 -12.62
C SER A 106 2.73 3.92 -12.87
N MET A 107 2.52 2.87 -13.66
CA MET A 107 3.56 1.92 -14.07
C MET A 107 4.65 2.62 -14.90
N LYS A 108 4.27 3.51 -15.80
CA LYS A 108 5.22 4.29 -16.59
C LYS A 108 6.09 5.19 -15.72
N ALA A 109 5.51 5.83 -14.68
CA ALA A 109 6.25 6.64 -13.74
C ALA A 109 7.25 5.81 -12.95
N ASP A 110 6.82 4.67 -12.40
CA ASP A 110 7.65 3.75 -11.66
C ASP A 110 8.83 3.26 -12.49
N THR A 111 8.57 2.80 -13.71
CA THR A 111 9.59 2.33 -14.66
C THR A 111 10.56 3.45 -15.05
N THR A 112 10.08 4.67 -15.28
CA THR A 112 10.94 5.82 -15.64
C THR A 112 11.88 6.15 -14.48
N ILE A 113 11.38 6.18 -13.25
CA ILE A 113 12.20 6.44 -12.06
C ILE A 113 13.24 5.32 -11.90
N LYS A 114 12.79 4.06 -11.87
CA LYS A 114 13.67 2.89 -11.73
C LYS A 114 14.84 2.91 -12.70
N ASN A 115 14.57 3.18 -13.99
CA ASN A 115 15.60 3.18 -15.04
C ASN A 115 16.58 4.37 -14.96
N ALA A 116 16.16 5.45 -14.29
CA ALA A 116 16.99 6.65 -14.11
C ALA A 116 17.80 6.66 -12.80
N LEU A 117 17.60 5.68 -11.92
CA LEU A 117 18.37 5.58 -10.68
C LEU A 117 19.84 5.19 -10.96
N ASN A 118 20.76 5.84 -10.25
CA ASN A 118 22.21 5.57 -10.32
C ASN A 118 22.83 5.67 -8.92
N GLY A 119 23.46 4.60 -8.46
CA GLY A 119 23.98 4.49 -7.08
C GLY A 119 22.92 4.43 -6.00
N VAL A 120 21.68 4.14 -6.38
CA VAL A 120 20.50 4.01 -5.53
C VAL A 120 19.83 2.66 -5.80
N THR A 121 19.50 1.92 -4.77
CA THR A 121 18.79 0.66 -4.90
C THR A 121 17.27 0.91 -5.01
N TYR A 122 16.67 0.43 -6.09
CA TYR A 122 15.22 0.50 -6.27
C TYR A 122 14.51 -0.56 -5.42
N VAL A 123 13.43 -0.17 -4.74
CA VAL A 123 12.53 -1.06 -4.00
C VAL A 123 11.20 -1.15 -4.73
N ASP A 124 10.81 -2.35 -5.14
CA ASP A 124 9.62 -2.61 -5.94
C ASP A 124 8.34 -2.65 -5.10
N ALA A 125 7.99 -1.51 -4.51
CA ALA A 125 6.75 -1.38 -3.75
C ALA A 125 5.50 -1.46 -4.64
N TYR A 126 5.63 -1.09 -5.94
CA TYR A 126 4.52 -1.14 -6.88
C TYR A 126 3.94 -2.55 -6.99
N HIS A 127 4.75 -3.53 -7.40
CA HIS A 127 4.29 -4.91 -7.54
C HIS A 127 4.11 -5.60 -6.18
N ALA A 128 4.80 -5.15 -5.13
CA ALA A 128 4.54 -5.66 -3.79
C ALA A 128 3.11 -5.39 -3.36
N LEU A 129 2.63 -4.16 -3.54
CA LEU A 129 1.25 -3.78 -3.22
C LEU A 129 0.24 -4.37 -4.20
N GLU A 130 0.57 -4.47 -5.49
CA GLU A 130 -0.32 -5.04 -6.51
C GLU A 130 -0.78 -6.47 -6.17
N ARG A 131 0.12 -7.29 -5.61
CA ARG A 131 -0.19 -8.67 -5.20
C ARG A 131 -1.23 -8.77 -4.08
N HIS A 132 -1.52 -7.67 -3.39
CA HIS A 132 -2.39 -7.60 -2.22
C HIS A 132 -3.62 -6.70 -2.42
N THR A 133 -3.97 -6.41 -3.67
CA THR A 133 -5.11 -5.51 -4.00
C THR A 133 -6.48 -6.06 -3.63
N SER A 134 -6.59 -7.36 -3.33
CA SER A 134 -7.78 -7.99 -2.76
C SER A 134 -7.93 -7.78 -1.26
N GLU A 135 -6.90 -7.23 -0.61
CA GLU A 135 -6.87 -6.91 0.80
C GLU A 135 -7.05 -5.40 1.03
N GLU A 136 -7.25 -5.01 2.28
CA GLU A 136 -7.46 -3.60 2.66
C GLU A 136 -6.12 -2.83 2.73
N ILE A 137 -5.38 -2.79 1.63
CA ILE A 137 -4.05 -2.14 1.57
C ILE A 137 -4.12 -0.61 1.45
N TYR A 138 -5.25 -0.06 0.99
CA TYR A 138 -5.55 1.37 0.98
C TYR A 138 -6.91 1.62 1.59
N ALA A 139 -7.01 2.72 2.32
CA ALA A 139 -8.28 3.19 2.82
C ALA A 139 -9.21 3.58 1.65
N ARG A 140 -10.52 3.34 1.81
CA ARG A 140 -11.53 3.68 0.79
C ARG A 140 -11.95 5.13 0.85
N THR A 141 -11.94 5.71 2.04
CA THR A 141 -12.39 7.07 2.33
C THR A 141 -11.25 8.05 2.61
N ASP A 142 -10.01 7.57 2.49
CA ASP A 142 -8.79 8.37 2.70
C ASP A 142 -7.78 8.18 1.56
N HIS A 143 -6.85 9.11 1.41
CA HIS A 143 -5.82 9.02 0.37
C HIS A 143 -4.61 8.17 0.76
N HIS A 144 -4.53 7.74 2.00
CA HIS A 144 -3.41 6.96 2.50
C HIS A 144 -3.62 5.44 2.31
N TRP A 145 -2.53 4.73 2.33
CA TRP A 145 -2.53 3.29 2.57
C TRP A 145 -2.94 2.98 4.01
N THR A 146 -3.32 1.73 4.26
CA THR A 146 -3.57 1.23 5.61
C THR A 146 -2.27 0.75 6.25
N GLY A 147 -2.32 0.38 7.53
CA GLY A 147 -1.21 -0.32 8.18
C GLY A 147 -0.78 -1.58 7.45
N LEU A 148 -1.73 -2.28 6.80
CA LEU A 148 -1.46 -3.49 6.02
C LEU A 148 -0.70 -3.17 4.73
N GLY A 149 -1.10 -2.12 4.00
CA GLY A 149 -0.36 -1.66 2.82
C GLY A 149 1.07 -1.24 3.16
N ALA A 150 1.24 -0.49 4.26
CA ALA A 150 2.57 -0.10 4.75
C ALA A 150 3.42 -1.33 5.13
N PHE A 151 2.80 -2.37 5.70
CA PHE A 151 3.48 -3.62 6.03
C PHE A 151 4.06 -4.30 4.79
N TYR A 152 3.29 -4.49 3.72
CA TYR A 152 3.77 -5.16 2.51
C TYR A 152 4.88 -4.37 1.79
N ALA A 153 4.79 -3.04 1.80
CA ALA A 153 5.87 -2.21 1.25
C ALA A 153 7.15 -2.29 2.11
N ALA A 154 7.01 -2.32 3.44
CA ALA A 154 8.15 -2.47 4.35
C ALA A 154 8.78 -3.87 4.27
N GLU A 155 8.00 -4.92 4.04
CA GLU A 155 8.49 -6.29 3.78
C GLU A 155 9.34 -6.33 2.50
N GLU A 156 8.88 -5.73 1.41
CA GLU A 156 9.65 -5.65 0.16
C GLU A 156 10.94 -4.81 0.33
N PHE A 157 10.87 -3.72 1.11
CA PHE A 157 12.08 -2.97 1.48
C PHE A 157 13.07 -3.86 2.23
N ALA A 158 12.62 -4.58 3.26
CA ALA A 158 13.48 -5.43 4.07
C ALA A 158 14.12 -6.56 3.23
N LYS A 159 13.34 -7.18 2.35
CA LYS A 159 13.83 -8.17 1.39
C LYS A 159 14.90 -7.60 0.46
N THR A 160 14.67 -6.41 -0.11
CA THR A 160 15.62 -5.71 -0.98
C THR A 160 16.89 -5.31 -0.22
N ALA A 161 16.76 -4.90 1.03
CA ALA A 161 17.88 -4.53 1.90
C ALA A 161 18.63 -5.73 2.50
N GLY A 162 18.13 -6.95 2.31
CA GLY A 162 18.71 -8.17 2.88
C GLY A 162 18.66 -8.18 4.42
N VAL A 163 17.59 -7.65 5.02
CA VAL A 163 17.41 -7.62 6.47
C VAL A 163 16.21 -8.46 6.88
N PRO A 164 16.25 -9.10 8.08
CA PRO A 164 15.09 -9.81 8.62
C PRO A 164 13.90 -8.86 8.77
N PHE A 165 12.71 -9.39 8.49
CA PHE A 165 11.44 -8.71 8.70
C PHE A 165 10.48 -9.65 9.45
N ALA A 166 9.69 -9.09 10.36
CA ALA A 166 8.74 -9.88 11.13
C ALA A 166 7.52 -10.23 10.27
N SER A 167 7.06 -11.47 10.32
CA SER A 167 5.85 -11.88 9.61
C SER A 167 4.60 -11.24 10.21
N LEU A 168 3.54 -11.10 9.42
CA LEU A 168 2.31 -10.37 9.78
C LEU A 168 1.66 -10.89 11.09
N ASN A 169 1.74 -12.19 11.36
CA ASN A 169 1.21 -12.80 12.58
C ASN A 169 1.96 -12.41 13.86
N GLN A 170 3.10 -11.71 13.76
CA GLN A 170 3.85 -11.16 14.89
C GLN A 170 3.42 -9.72 15.24
N TYR A 171 2.44 -9.19 14.55
CA TYR A 171 1.82 -7.90 14.83
C TYR A 171 0.43 -8.11 15.41
N GLU A 172 0.02 -7.25 16.34
CA GLU A 172 -1.36 -7.16 16.77
C GLU A 172 -2.12 -6.27 15.78
N LEU A 173 -3.09 -6.85 15.07
CA LEU A 173 -3.98 -6.08 14.19
C LEU A 173 -5.09 -5.48 15.03
N LYS A 174 -5.16 -4.14 15.09
CA LYS A 174 -6.25 -3.38 15.72
C LYS A 174 -7.15 -2.76 14.67
N ARG A 175 -8.46 -2.92 14.87
CA ARG A 175 -9.49 -2.28 14.05
C ARG A 175 -10.27 -1.29 14.90
N ARG A 176 -10.49 -0.11 14.37
CA ARG A 176 -11.34 0.92 14.95
C ARG A 176 -12.42 1.28 13.92
N GLU A 177 -13.65 1.02 14.27
CA GLU A 177 -14.80 1.15 13.36
C GLU A 177 -15.18 2.61 13.10
N GLY A 178 -15.79 2.85 11.94
CA GLY A 178 -16.43 4.11 11.61
C GLY A 178 -15.50 5.19 11.09
N TYR A 179 -14.36 4.83 10.51
CA TYR A 179 -13.45 5.76 9.86
C TYR A 179 -14.07 6.36 8.60
N VAL A 180 -14.02 7.68 8.52
CA VAL A 180 -14.30 8.45 7.31
C VAL A 180 -13.17 9.44 7.12
N GLY A 181 -12.27 9.14 6.19
CA GLY A 181 -11.03 9.85 6.00
C GLY A 181 -11.18 11.17 5.25
N THR A 182 -10.04 11.74 4.88
CA THR A 182 -9.92 13.08 4.27
C THR A 182 -10.61 13.20 2.91
N MET A 183 -10.78 12.08 2.19
CA MET A 183 -11.48 12.11 0.90
C MET A 183 -12.93 12.59 1.02
N TYR A 184 -13.58 12.39 2.17
CA TYR A 184 -14.88 12.97 2.43
C TYR A 184 -14.86 14.51 2.30
N ASN A 185 -13.86 15.16 2.88
CA ASN A 185 -13.72 16.61 2.80
C ASN A 185 -13.33 17.07 1.39
N PHE A 186 -12.44 16.35 0.73
CA PHE A 186 -11.94 16.69 -0.61
C PHE A 186 -12.98 16.47 -1.72
N THR A 187 -14.02 15.69 -1.45
CA THR A 187 -15.15 15.44 -2.36
C THR A 187 -16.40 16.25 -2.00
N ASN A 188 -16.22 17.46 -1.47
CA ASN A 188 -17.33 18.33 -1.05
C ASN A 188 -18.31 17.65 -0.09
N ARG A 189 -17.79 16.84 0.84
CA ARG A 189 -18.57 16.04 1.80
C ARG A 189 -19.53 15.08 1.14
N ASN A 190 -19.04 14.32 0.17
CA ASN A 190 -19.85 13.36 -0.58
C ASN A 190 -20.54 12.37 0.36
N PRO A 191 -21.89 12.32 0.37
CA PRO A 191 -22.63 11.46 1.28
C PRO A 191 -22.40 9.96 1.05
N LYS A 192 -21.95 9.54 -0.14
CA LYS A 192 -21.59 8.15 -0.40
C LYS A 192 -20.46 7.68 0.52
N LEU A 193 -19.48 8.53 0.82
CA LEU A 193 -18.37 8.21 1.73
C LEU A 193 -18.82 8.23 3.19
N LEU A 194 -19.60 9.23 3.59
CA LEU A 194 -20.10 9.36 4.96
C LEU A 194 -20.98 8.16 5.37
N ASN A 195 -21.83 7.70 4.45
CA ASN A 195 -22.78 6.61 4.70
C ASN A 195 -22.15 5.21 4.60
N ASN A 196 -20.88 5.13 4.19
CA ASN A 196 -20.14 3.87 4.03
C ASN A 196 -18.75 3.97 4.69
N PRO A 197 -18.70 4.17 6.02
CA PRO A 197 -17.44 4.20 6.75
C PRO A 197 -16.70 2.87 6.64
N GLU A 198 -15.45 2.88 7.00
CA GLU A 198 -14.58 1.71 7.01
C GLU A 198 -13.89 1.52 8.36
N ASP A 199 -13.16 0.43 8.51
CA ASP A 199 -12.32 0.22 9.68
C ASP A 199 -10.97 0.93 9.50
N PHE A 200 -10.51 1.62 10.52
CA PHE A 200 -9.15 2.10 10.59
C PHE A 200 -8.24 1.01 11.14
N ILE A 201 -7.30 0.56 10.32
CA ILE A 201 -6.44 -0.59 10.62
C ILE A 201 -5.08 -0.12 11.11
N THR A 202 -4.67 -0.62 12.27
CA THR A 202 -3.34 -0.40 12.84
C THR A 202 -2.66 -1.74 13.10
N LEU A 203 -1.40 -1.88 12.66
CA LEU A 203 -0.54 -3.02 12.98
C LEU A 203 0.45 -2.62 14.08
N VAL A 204 0.25 -3.16 15.27
CA VAL A 204 1.10 -2.86 16.41
C VAL A 204 2.19 -3.92 16.53
N PRO A 205 3.48 -3.56 16.43
CA PRO A 205 4.56 -4.52 16.54
C PRO A 205 4.67 -5.04 17.98
N ASN A 206 4.85 -6.34 18.13
CA ASN A 206 5.03 -6.97 19.45
C ASN A 206 6.47 -6.83 19.97
N VAL A 207 6.97 -5.59 19.97
CA VAL A 207 8.29 -5.23 20.51
C VAL A 207 8.22 -3.90 21.24
N ASN A 208 8.97 -3.75 22.29
CA ASN A 208 9.07 -2.46 22.98
C ASN A 208 9.70 -1.41 22.08
N HIS A 209 9.02 -0.30 21.92
CA HIS A 209 9.47 0.83 21.14
C HIS A 209 9.01 2.15 21.80
N MET A 210 9.76 3.20 21.57
CA MET A 210 9.44 4.58 21.94
C MET A 210 9.96 5.52 20.86
N ALA A 211 9.42 6.70 20.78
CA ALA A 211 9.84 7.70 19.82
C ALA A 211 10.14 9.04 20.49
N ASP A 212 11.27 9.63 20.10
CA ASP A 212 11.62 11.01 20.41
C ASP A 212 11.11 11.90 19.27
N TYR A 213 10.39 12.95 19.60
CA TYR A 213 9.84 13.93 18.68
C TYR A 213 10.62 15.23 18.75
N TYR A 214 10.88 15.84 17.60
CA TYR A 214 11.72 17.03 17.48
C TYR A 214 10.99 18.12 16.68
N ASP A 215 11.24 19.38 17.04
CA ASP A 215 10.71 20.53 16.32
C ASP A 215 11.48 20.84 15.02
N LYS A 216 11.08 21.93 14.35
CA LYS A 216 11.72 22.41 13.10
C LYS A 216 13.20 22.79 13.26
N ASP A 217 13.67 23.05 14.46
CA ASP A 217 15.05 23.38 14.79
C ASP A 217 15.83 22.17 15.31
N TYR A 218 15.26 20.97 15.15
CA TYR A 218 15.79 19.66 15.63
C TYR A 218 16.00 19.62 17.15
N LYS A 219 15.24 20.40 17.91
CA LYS A 219 15.24 20.35 19.37
C LYS A 219 14.23 19.31 19.84
N PHE A 220 14.64 18.54 20.85
CA PHE A 220 13.76 17.56 21.49
C PHE A 220 12.53 18.25 22.08
N VAL A 221 11.36 17.71 21.79
CA VAL A 221 10.08 18.19 22.30
C VAL A 221 9.52 17.23 23.35
N THR A 222 9.37 15.96 22.98
CA THR A 222 8.78 14.95 23.87
C THR A 222 9.21 13.54 23.50
N GLU A 223 9.11 12.61 24.44
CA GLU A 223 9.11 11.18 24.17
C GLU A 223 7.67 10.66 24.27
N HIS A 224 7.23 9.89 23.29
CA HIS A 224 5.88 9.32 23.23
C HIS A 224 5.90 7.99 22.47
N ASP A 225 4.80 7.25 22.54
CA ASP A 225 4.56 6.10 21.66
C ASP A 225 4.53 6.55 20.18
N ILE A 226 4.79 5.63 19.26
CA ILE A 226 4.60 5.86 17.82
C ILE A 226 3.12 5.95 17.45
N PHE A 227 2.22 5.44 18.30
CA PHE A 227 0.77 5.51 18.13
C PHE A 227 0.16 6.57 19.04
N TRP A 228 -0.53 7.53 18.43
CA TRP A 228 -1.23 8.61 19.13
C TRP A 228 -2.73 8.34 19.16
N TYR A 229 -3.37 8.65 20.25
CA TYR A 229 -4.83 8.62 20.30
C TYR A 229 -5.41 9.88 19.64
N ILE A 230 -6.20 9.69 18.60
CA ILE A 230 -6.97 10.75 17.94
C ILE A 230 -8.44 10.57 18.30
N SER A 231 -9.08 11.65 18.76
CA SER A 231 -10.47 11.64 19.21
C SER A 231 -11.45 11.15 18.14
N ASP A 232 -12.53 10.50 18.56
CA ASP A 232 -13.63 10.07 17.68
C ASP A 232 -14.36 11.24 17.00
N GLN A 233 -14.26 12.43 17.55
CA GLN A 233 -14.78 13.65 16.94
C GLN A 233 -13.97 14.12 15.73
N MET A 234 -12.74 13.63 15.58
CA MET A 234 -11.79 13.99 14.52
C MET A 234 -11.54 12.81 13.56
N LYS A 235 -12.58 12.11 13.14
CA LYS A 235 -12.46 10.89 12.34
C LYS A 235 -11.56 11.04 11.11
N SER A 236 -11.68 12.11 10.35
CA SER A 236 -10.85 12.34 9.17
C SER A 236 -9.36 12.53 9.48
N GLY A 237 -9.01 12.79 10.73
CA GLY A 237 -7.64 12.94 11.22
C GLY A 237 -7.05 11.65 11.83
N TRP A 238 -7.78 10.52 11.81
CA TRP A 238 -7.29 9.29 12.47
C TRP A 238 -5.96 8.77 11.91
N TYR A 239 -5.61 9.12 10.68
CA TYR A 239 -4.30 8.76 10.14
C TYR A 239 -3.14 9.36 10.97
N SER A 240 -3.35 10.48 11.66
CA SER A 240 -2.39 11.04 12.62
C SER A 240 -2.15 10.14 13.85
N THR A 241 -2.85 9.00 13.98
CA THR A 241 -2.47 7.95 14.92
C THR A 241 -1.03 7.50 14.69
N PHE A 242 -0.56 7.48 13.45
CA PHE A 242 0.81 7.17 13.12
C PHE A 242 1.71 8.39 13.34
N LEU A 243 2.57 8.34 14.36
CA LEU A 243 3.55 9.38 14.70
C LEU A 243 2.97 10.76 15.07
N GLY A 244 1.66 10.84 15.35
CA GLY A 244 1.00 12.05 15.83
C GLY A 244 0.65 13.07 14.75
N ASN A 245 1.61 13.45 13.93
CA ASN A 245 1.45 14.42 12.84
C ASN A 245 2.68 14.41 11.92
N ASP A 246 2.76 15.36 10.98
CA ASP A 246 3.93 15.61 10.13
C ASP A 246 5.00 16.39 10.90
N ASP A 247 5.65 15.74 11.86
CA ASP A 247 6.78 16.31 12.59
C ASP A 247 8.03 16.37 11.71
N TYR A 248 8.94 17.31 12.02
CA TYR A 248 10.16 17.50 11.24
C TYR A 248 11.14 16.33 11.39
N MET A 249 11.21 15.74 12.59
CA MET A 249 11.99 14.53 12.82
C MET A 249 11.39 13.71 13.95
N VAL A 250 11.25 12.41 13.71
CA VAL A 250 10.89 11.43 14.73
C VAL A 250 11.97 10.35 14.76
N ARG A 251 12.47 10.04 15.94
CA ARG A 251 13.47 9.00 16.16
C ARG A 251 12.87 7.83 16.92
N ILE A 252 12.55 6.77 16.20
CA ILE A 252 12.02 5.53 16.83
C ILE A 252 13.19 4.73 17.40
N LYS A 253 13.02 4.29 18.66
CA LYS A 253 13.99 3.50 19.42
C LYS A 253 13.37 2.16 19.79
N SER A 254 14.13 1.08 19.63
CA SER A 254 13.78 -0.23 20.18
C SER A 254 14.93 -0.73 21.04
N PRO A 255 14.74 -0.81 22.36
CA PRO A 255 15.82 -1.21 23.29
C PRO A 255 16.20 -2.68 23.13
N VAL A 256 15.35 -3.50 22.50
CA VAL A 256 15.62 -4.91 22.25
C VAL A 256 16.46 -5.13 20.97
N CYS A 257 16.52 -4.15 20.09
CA CYS A 257 17.31 -4.23 18.87
C CYS A 257 18.80 -3.97 19.16
N LYS A 258 19.63 -5.00 19.04
CA LYS A 258 21.08 -4.96 19.36
C LYS A 258 21.98 -5.03 18.12
N ASN A 259 21.42 -5.06 16.91
CA ASN A 259 22.18 -5.25 15.67
C ASN A 259 22.97 -4.00 15.20
N GLY A 260 22.78 -2.86 15.84
CA GLY A 260 23.45 -1.59 15.52
C GLY A 260 23.02 -0.94 14.20
N ARG A 261 22.07 -1.52 13.45
CA ARG A 261 21.56 -0.95 12.19
C ARG A 261 20.71 0.27 12.48
N LYS A 262 20.76 1.22 11.53
CA LYS A 262 19.93 2.42 11.56
C LYS A 262 19.27 2.58 10.20
N LEU A 263 18.01 2.96 10.19
CA LEU A 263 17.24 3.34 9.00
C LEU A 263 16.84 4.81 9.14
N MET A 264 17.09 5.60 8.10
CA MET A 264 16.57 6.95 7.96
C MET A 264 15.59 6.96 6.80
N ILE A 265 14.36 7.40 7.05
CA ILE A 265 13.33 7.58 6.05
C ILE A 265 13.18 9.09 5.81
N ILE A 266 13.23 9.50 4.56
CA ILE A 266 13.00 10.88 4.10
C ILE A 266 11.77 10.84 3.20
N LYS A 267 10.72 11.55 3.56
CA LYS A 267 9.46 11.63 2.79
C LYS A 267 9.24 13.03 2.21
#